data_5396ce4b8c9752222027b4a8e53fd043
#
_entry.id   5396ce4b8c9752222027b4a8e53fd043
#
_cell.length_a   1.000
_cell.length_b   1.000
_cell.length_c   1.000
_cell.angle_alpha   90.00
_cell.angle_beta   90.00
_cell.angle_gamma   90.00
#
_symmetry.space_group_name_H-M   'P 1'
#
loop_
_entity.id
_entity.type
_entity.pdbx_description
1 polymer ?
#
loop_
_entity_poly.entity_id
_entity_poly.type
_entity_poly.pdbx_seq_one_letter_code
_entity_poly.pdbx_strand_id
1 'polypeptide(L)'
;MEAISLYNGQRSAIFQSAKDFGSAGSIYMTSRTPRFTDGKKYNAKVTFKTGSFGVANPSVLFEHRLGEHVSGAFSSEYMYTTGKYKFSYKKKNGYDTTEVRKNGDVRALRAEYGVFGRMNDGEWKAKAYFYDSERGYPGASVREEPGKFKHQDRQWDSNFFLQGSFLRHFSGYSLQMNAKYAYDYLHYLSDPRLDVSTMYVNNHFRQHEIYVSSANMFAILPFWNVDVSVDFQWNKLNADLVDFVYPTRYTTLGAVATALHFDRFKFQASVLGTFVHERTKVANGAADDMQEYTPTVVMAWQPFRVADFNVRAFYKRVFRMPTLNDLYYTFIGNINLEPEYTNQYNVGVTYNRNFDKGVLLGLDVQVDAYYNEVSDKIIAMPTSNQFRWTMVNLGEVEIRGVDVAVQSNWRFCQHWLLDARVNYTYQKAQDFTKKESTYYGDQIPYIPWHSGSLILNGTYKSWFLNYSFIYTGKRYEASANIPENRAKEWYTSDFSLSKNFSWRKTVIRLTAEVNNIFNQQYEVVQCYPMPGTNVKFIINIEI
;
A
#
# COMPACT_ATOMS: atom_id res chain seq x y z
N MET A 1 14.17 1.42 -4.12
CA MET A 1 12.98 0.99 -4.90
C MET A 1 13.11 1.55 -6.30
N GLU A 2 12.83 0.75 -7.34
CA GLU A 2 12.94 1.16 -8.76
C GLU A 2 11.56 1.49 -9.35
N ALA A 3 10.56 0.68 -9.04
CA ALA A 3 9.19 0.89 -9.51
C ALA A 3 8.15 0.43 -8.49
N ILE A 4 6.99 1.07 -8.53
CA ILE A 4 5.77 0.65 -7.84
C ILE A 4 4.69 0.53 -8.91
N SER A 5 4.06 -0.63 -9.01
CA SER A 5 2.95 -0.89 -9.93
C SER A 5 1.71 -1.31 -9.14
N LEU A 6 0.60 -0.65 -9.39
CA LEU A 6 -0.70 -0.96 -8.81
C LEU A 6 -1.56 -1.69 -9.86
N TYR A 7 -2.13 -2.80 -9.49
CA TYR A 7 -3.09 -3.55 -10.29
C TYR A 7 -4.42 -3.65 -9.56
N ASN A 8 -5.47 -3.11 -10.15
CA ASN A 8 -6.83 -3.31 -9.69
C ASN A 8 -7.32 -4.67 -10.23
N GLY A 9 -7.63 -5.61 -9.33
CA GLY A 9 -8.03 -6.97 -9.68
C GLY A 9 -6.85 -7.89 -10.03
N GLN A 10 -6.74 -8.34 -11.29
CA GLN A 10 -5.77 -9.36 -11.71
C GLN A 10 -4.66 -8.76 -12.59
N ARG A 11 -3.41 -9.16 -12.31
CA ARG A 11 -2.29 -8.93 -13.21
C ARG A 11 -2.49 -9.70 -14.53
N SER A 12 -2.13 -9.09 -15.65
CA SER A 12 -2.27 -9.69 -16.99
C SER A 12 -1.21 -10.75 -17.33
N ALA A 13 -0.45 -11.24 -16.35
CA ALA A 13 0.52 -12.32 -16.52
C ALA A 13 0.11 -13.51 -15.64
N ILE A 14 0.11 -14.72 -16.21
CA ILE A 14 -0.20 -15.94 -15.46
C ILE A 14 1.01 -16.50 -14.69
N PHE A 15 2.23 -16.14 -15.08
CA PHE A 15 3.46 -16.58 -14.42
C PHE A 15 3.68 -15.77 -13.12
N GLN A 16 3.15 -16.27 -12.04
CA GLN A 16 3.16 -15.63 -10.72
C GLN A 16 2.90 -16.67 -9.62
N SER A 17 3.13 -16.28 -8.33
CA SER A 17 2.83 -17.13 -7.18
C SER A 17 1.32 -17.41 -7.05
N ALA A 18 0.95 -18.53 -6.41
CA ALA A 18 -0.46 -18.85 -6.18
C ALA A 18 -1.18 -17.75 -5.37
N LYS A 19 -0.50 -17.15 -4.40
CA LYS A 19 -1.02 -16.04 -3.57
C LYS A 19 -1.45 -14.82 -4.39
N ASP A 20 -0.77 -14.52 -5.50
CA ASP A 20 -1.07 -13.38 -6.35
C ASP A 20 -2.43 -13.52 -7.06
N PHE A 21 -2.90 -14.75 -7.31
CA PHE A 21 -4.23 -15.01 -7.84
C PHE A 21 -5.36 -14.72 -6.84
N GLY A 22 -5.07 -14.76 -5.53
CA GLY A 22 -6.06 -14.54 -4.45
C GLY A 22 -6.34 -13.09 -4.09
N SER A 23 -5.61 -12.11 -4.63
CA SER A 23 -5.70 -10.71 -4.20
C SER A 23 -6.76 -9.92 -4.95
N ALA A 24 -7.59 -9.12 -4.25
CA ALA A 24 -8.54 -8.19 -4.86
C ALA A 24 -7.87 -7.04 -5.63
N GLY A 25 -6.68 -6.66 -5.19
CA GLY A 25 -5.78 -5.72 -5.83
C GLY A 25 -4.35 -5.97 -5.36
N SER A 26 -3.35 -5.63 -6.15
CA SER A 26 -1.95 -5.94 -5.87
C SER A 26 -1.05 -4.73 -6.07
N ILE A 27 -0.13 -4.52 -5.14
CA ILE A 27 0.95 -3.54 -5.26
C ILE A 27 2.26 -4.30 -5.43
N TYR A 28 2.89 -4.15 -6.59
CA TYR A 28 4.21 -4.73 -6.86
C TYR A 28 5.28 -3.68 -6.66
N MET A 29 6.20 -3.96 -5.74
CA MET A 29 7.34 -3.11 -5.48
C MET A 29 8.62 -3.78 -6.00
N THR A 30 9.21 -3.20 -7.03
CA THR A 30 10.46 -3.69 -7.61
C THR A 30 11.64 -3.04 -6.92
N SER A 31 12.51 -3.85 -6.32
CA SER A 31 13.77 -3.38 -5.76
C SER A 31 14.72 -2.96 -6.88
N ARG A 32 15.47 -1.88 -6.65
CA ARG A 32 16.55 -1.49 -7.56
C ARG A 32 17.63 -2.56 -7.58
N THR A 33 17.97 -3.04 -8.77
CA THR A 33 19.17 -3.87 -8.99
C THR A 33 20.33 -2.95 -9.32
N PRO A 34 21.50 -3.08 -8.63
CA PRO A 34 22.66 -2.25 -8.89
C PRO A 34 23.11 -2.30 -10.35
N ARG A 35 23.35 -1.12 -10.93
CA ARG A 35 23.88 -0.97 -12.30
C ARG A 35 25.15 -0.13 -12.24
N PHE A 36 26.20 -0.60 -12.87
CA PHE A 36 27.49 0.07 -12.88
C PHE A 36 27.82 0.48 -14.30
N THR A 37 28.24 1.73 -14.48
CA THR A 37 28.85 2.18 -15.73
C THR A 37 30.26 1.55 -15.87
N ASP A 38 30.79 1.51 -17.09
CA ASP A 38 32.07 0.89 -17.39
C ASP A 38 33.19 1.37 -16.45
N GLY A 39 33.87 0.41 -15.84
CA GLY A 39 34.98 0.66 -14.91
C GLY A 39 34.56 1.01 -13.46
N LYS A 40 33.31 1.35 -13.18
CA LYS A 40 32.84 1.57 -11.79
C LYS A 40 32.67 0.25 -11.04
N LYS A 41 33.16 0.23 -9.79
CA LYS A 41 33.01 -0.91 -8.88
C LYS A 41 32.00 -0.65 -7.78
N TYR A 42 31.63 0.60 -7.53
CA TYR A 42 30.66 1.00 -6.51
C TYR A 42 29.89 2.27 -6.93
N ASN A 43 28.70 2.44 -6.38
CA ASN A 43 27.94 3.68 -6.35
C ASN A 43 27.58 3.98 -4.90
N ALA A 44 27.60 5.23 -4.51
CA ALA A 44 27.20 5.66 -3.18
C ALA A 44 26.23 6.84 -3.27
N LYS A 45 25.20 6.83 -2.42
CA LYS A 45 24.25 7.92 -2.28
C LYS A 45 24.01 8.18 -0.81
N VAL A 46 24.22 9.43 -0.39
CA VAL A 46 23.89 9.92 0.95
C VAL A 46 22.76 10.92 0.83
N THR A 47 21.75 10.79 1.66
CA THR A 47 20.61 11.70 1.71
C THR A 47 20.43 12.20 3.13
N PHE A 48 20.19 13.50 3.29
CA PHE A 48 19.76 14.10 4.55
C PHE A 48 18.49 14.91 4.34
N LYS A 49 17.47 14.63 5.14
CA LYS A 49 16.21 15.38 5.13
C LYS A 49 16.00 16.05 6.49
N THR A 50 15.58 17.28 6.46
CA THR A 50 15.22 18.07 7.67
C THR A 50 14.05 18.99 7.36
N GLY A 51 13.47 19.62 8.39
CA GLY A 51 12.38 20.58 8.20
C GLY A 51 11.44 20.67 9.39
N SER A 52 10.18 20.95 9.11
CA SER A 52 9.11 21.05 10.10
C SER A 52 9.03 19.79 10.96
N PHE A 53 8.45 19.91 12.15
CA PHE A 53 8.27 18.83 13.13
C PHE A 53 9.58 18.28 13.72
N GLY A 54 10.70 19.03 13.60
CA GLY A 54 12.01 18.61 14.09
C GLY A 54 12.53 17.33 13.38
N VAL A 55 12.26 17.20 12.08
CA VAL A 55 12.72 16.06 11.30
C VAL A 55 14.23 16.07 11.13
N ALA A 56 14.86 14.91 11.42
CA ALA A 56 16.23 14.56 11.06
C ALA A 56 16.24 13.15 10.48
N ASN A 57 16.51 13.03 9.16
CA ASN A 57 16.40 11.76 8.46
C ASN A 57 17.60 11.53 7.52
N PRO A 58 18.77 11.14 8.08
CA PRO A 58 19.90 10.67 7.28
C PRO A 58 19.63 9.28 6.69
N SER A 59 20.09 9.07 5.46
CA SER A 59 20.09 7.75 4.83
C SER A 59 21.29 7.56 3.91
N VAL A 60 21.70 6.30 3.74
CA VAL A 60 22.79 5.89 2.88
C VAL A 60 22.36 4.73 2.00
N LEU A 61 22.76 4.75 0.74
CA LEU A 61 22.71 3.63 -0.19
C LEU A 61 24.13 3.41 -0.71
N PHE A 62 24.63 2.19 -0.58
CA PHE A 62 25.93 1.79 -1.09
C PHE A 62 25.76 0.53 -1.93
N GLU A 63 26.07 0.64 -3.22
CA GLU A 63 26.01 -0.45 -4.19
C GLU A 63 27.45 -0.83 -4.57
N HIS A 64 27.75 -2.13 -4.65
CA HIS A 64 29.07 -2.61 -4.99
C HIS A 64 29.03 -3.87 -5.85
N ARG A 65 30.02 -4.04 -6.69
CA ARG A 65 30.20 -5.22 -7.52
C ARG A 65 30.98 -6.28 -6.72
N LEU A 66 30.39 -7.45 -6.51
CA LEU A 66 31.00 -8.60 -5.84
C LEU A 66 31.71 -9.53 -6.82
N GLY A 67 31.29 -9.53 -8.09
CA GLY A 67 31.84 -10.34 -9.17
C GLY A 67 31.29 -9.88 -10.51
N GLU A 68 31.59 -10.60 -11.60
CA GLU A 68 31.10 -10.24 -12.94
C GLU A 68 29.58 -10.26 -13.02
N HIS A 69 28.94 -11.22 -12.36
CA HIS A 69 27.50 -11.45 -12.40
C HIS A 69 26.79 -11.23 -11.05
N VAL A 70 27.53 -10.80 -10.02
CA VAL A 70 26.99 -10.62 -8.67
C VAL A 70 27.26 -9.21 -8.16
N SER A 71 26.22 -8.59 -7.61
CA SER A 71 26.29 -7.27 -6.99
C SER A 71 25.62 -7.25 -5.62
N GLY A 72 26.08 -6.36 -4.76
CA GLY A 72 25.49 -6.13 -3.44
C GLY A 72 24.98 -4.70 -3.30
N ALA A 73 23.95 -4.49 -2.50
CA ALA A 73 23.42 -3.19 -2.14
C ALA A 73 23.11 -3.12 -0.64
N PHE A 74 23.74 -2.19 0.06
CA PHE A 74 23.43 -1.85 1.44
C PHE A 74 22.62 -0.54 1.48
N SER A 75 21.53 -0.51 2.23
CA SER A 75 20.77 0.71 2.48
C SER A 75 20.43 0.81 3.96
N SER A 76 20.64 2.00 4.54
CA SER A 76 20.24 2.29 5.91
C SER A 76 19.61 3.68 5.98
N GLU A 77 18.63 3.82 6.87
CA GLU A 77 17.91 5.07 7.10
C GLU A 77 17.58 5.20 8.58
N TYR A 78 17.89 6.34 9.16
CA TYR A 78 17.48 6.73 10.49
C TYR A 78 16.44 7.84 10.38
N MET A 79 15.34 7.74 11.11
CA MET A 79 14.29 8.74 11.17
C MET A 79 14.12 9.21 12.60
N TYR A 80 14.15 10.52 12.78
CA TYR A 80 13.77 11.18 14.02
C TYR A 80 12.82 12.33 13.72
N THR A 81 11.75 12.45 14.49
CA THR A 81 10.87 13.61 14.47
C THR A 81 10.22 13.80 15.84
N THR A 82 9.99 15.06 16.23
CA THR A 82 9.17 15.37 17.42
C THR A 82 7.68 15.22 17.16
N GLY A 83 7.25 15.20 15.89
CA GLY A 83 5.85 15.09 15.47
C GLY A 83 4.95 16.22 15.98
N LYS A 84 5.52 17.30 16.54
CA LYS A 84 4.73 18.43 17.09
C LYS A 84 4.32 19.39 15.99
N TYR A 85 3.01 19.70 15.91
CA TYR A 85 2.47 20.71 15.00
C TYR A 85 1.27 21.44 15.61
N LYS A 86 1.00 22.63 15.11
CA LYS A 86 -0.19 23.41 15.47
C LYS A 86 -1.35 23.02 14.55
N PHE A 87 -2.55 22.98 15.12
CA PHE A 87 -3.80 22.83 14.39
C PHE A 87 -4.85 23.74 15.00
N SER A 88 -5.81 24.18 14.17
CA SER A 88 -6.87 25.08 14.58
C SER A 88 -8.23 24.44 14.34
N TYR A 89 -9.18 24.69 15.24
CA TYR A 89 -10.56 24.23 15.12
C TYR A 89 -11.52 25.25 15.75
N LYS A 90 -12.79 25.19 15.32
CA LYS A 90 -13.86 26.00 15.90
C LYS A 90 -14.51 25.29 17.07
N LYS A 91 -14.60 25.95 18.24
CA LYS A 91 -15.39 25.48 19.37
C LYS A 91 -16.89 25.63 19.09
N LYS A 92 -17.73 24.94 19.85
CA LYS A 92 -19.22 25.08 19.77
C LYS A 92 -19.70 26.50 19.99
N ASN A 93 -18.98 27.30 20.83
CA ASN A 93 -19.28 28.69 21.08
C ASN A 93 -18.85 29.66 19.94
N GLY A 94 -18.34 29.15 18.82
CA GLY A 94 -17.93 29.92 17.64
C GLY A 94 -16.53 30.51 17.67
N TYR A 95 -15.77 30.36 18.75
CA TYR A 95 -14.40 30.86 18.83
C TYR A 95 -13.41 29.89 18.19
N ASP A 96 -12.48 30.43 17.41
CA ASP A 96 -11.35 29.66 16.89
C ASP A 96 -10.33 29.40 18.02
N THR A 97 -9.83 28.18 18.05
CA THR A 97 -8.82 27.75 19.02
C THR A 97 -7.67 27.10 18.28
N THR A 98 -6.44 27.42 18.69
CA THR A 98 -5.23 26.80 18.16
C THR A 98 -4.55 26.01 19.26
N GLU A 99 -4.23 24.75 18.98
CA GLU A 99 -3.54 23.86 19.89
C GLU A 99 -2.31 23.24 19.25
N VAL A 100 -1.48 22.60 20.09
CA VAL A 100 -0.30 21.87 19.66
C VAL A 100 -0.56 20.37 19.80
N ARG A 101 -0.52 19.64 18.69
CA ARG A 101 -0.49 18.19 18.68
C ARG A 101 0.81 17.72 19.31
N LYS A 102 0.71 16.81 20.29
CA LYS A 102 1.84 16.25 21.05
C LYS A 102 1.80 14.73 20.93
N ASN A 103 2.85 14.05 21.40
CA ASN A 103 2.98 12.58 21.39
C ASN A 103 2.85 11.97 19.98
N GLY A 104 3.37 12.66 18.96
CA GLY A 104 3.48 12.14 17.58
C GLY A 104 4.94 11.93 17.17
N ASP A 105 5.83 11.84 18.14
CA ASP A 105 7.26 11.62 17.91
C ASP A 105 7.52 10.21 17.36
N VAL A 106 8.53 10.13 16.49
CA VAL A 106 9.00 8.88 15.89
C VAL A 106 10.51 8.83 15.95
N ARG A 107 11.03 7.69 16.36
CA ARG A 107 12.44 7.32 16.25
C ARG A 107 12.49 5.94 15.59
N ALA A 108 13.14 5.84 14.44
CA ALA A 108 13.18 4.59 13.69
C ALA A 108 14.52 4.40 13.00
N LEU A 109 14.98 3.15 12.95
CA LEU A 109 16.14 2.71 12.20
C LEU A 109 15.72 1.60 11.24
N ARG A 110 16.10 1.73 9.98
CA ARG A 110 15.95 0.71 8.95
C ARG A 110 17.33 0.38 8.37
N ALA A 111 17.61 -0.90 8.21
CA ALA A 111 18.79 -1.37 7.51
C ALA A 111 18.41 -2.55 6.60
N GLU A 112 18.98 -2.60 5.41
CA GLU A 112 18.79 -3.71 4.48
C GLU A 112 20.07 -3.99 3.70
N TYR A 113 20.29 -5.27 3.40
CA TYR A 113 21.34 -5.70 2.51
C TYR A 113 20.78 -6.69 1.49
N GLY A 114 20.98 -6.40 0.22
CA GLY A 114 20.55 -7.23 -0.89
C GLY A 114 21.75 -7.72 -1.70
N VAL A 115 21.68 -8.97 -2.13
CA VAL A 115 22.63 -9.57 -3.09
C VAL A 115 21.84 -9.97 -4.34
N PHE A 116 22.36 -9.65 -5.50
CA PHE A 116 21.71 -9.82 -6.80
C PHE A 116 22.67 -10.58 -7.72
N GLY A 117 22.23 -11.71 -8.23
CA GLY A 117 22.98 -12.53 -9.17
C GLY A 117 22.27 -12.66 -10.51
N ARG A 118 23.03 -12.62 -11.59
CA ARG A 118 22.55 -12.87 -12.95
C ARG A 118 23.13 -14.19 -13.47
N MET A 119 22.32 -14.90 -14.22
CA MET A 119 22.66 -16.13 -14.94
C MET A 119 22.29 -15.94 -16.41
N ASN A 120 22.76 -16.81 -17.30
CA ASN A 120 22.48 -16.69 -18.74
C ASN A 120 20.98 -16.57 -19.05
N ASP A 121 20.15 -17.38 -18.38
CA ASP A 121 18.69 -17.43 -18.60
C ASP A 121 17.91 -17.18 -17.33
N GLY A 122 18.42 -16.35 -16.41
CA GLY A 122 17.76 -16.12 -15.15
C GLY A 122 18.43 -15.16 -14.21
N GLU A 123 17.83 -14.98 -13.05
CA GLU A 123 18.33 -14.13 -11.97
C GLU A 123 17.95 -14.72 -10.61
N TRP A 124 18.73 -14.37 -9.61
CA TRP A 124 18.40 -14.64 -8.22
C TRP A 124 18.68 -13.41 -7.36
N LYS A 125 17.92 -13.29 -6.27
CA LYS A 125 18.03 -12.19 -5.32
C LYS A 125 17.91 -12.77 -3.91
N ALA A 126 18.72 -12.26 -3.00
CA ALA A 126 18.59 -12.52 -1.57
C ALA A 126 18.65 -11.21 -0.81
N LYS A 127 17.82 -11.03 0.21
CA LYS A 127 17.73 -9.78 0.95
C LYS A 127 17.51 -10.07 2.43
N ALA A 128 18.28 -9.38 3.28
CA ALA A 128 18.05 -9.26 4.71
C ALA A 128 17.55 -7.84 5.02
N TYR A 129 16.57 -7.72 5.90
CA TYR A 129 15.97 -6.46 6.30
C TYR A 129 15.80 -6.43 7.81
N PHE A 130 16.10 -5.28 8.41
CA PHE A 130 15.90 -4.98 9.81
C PHE A 130 15.21 -3.62 9.95
N TYR A 131 14.26 -3.53 10.85
CA TYR A 131 13.58 -2.30 11.24
C TYR A 131 13.35 -2.30 12.74
N ASP A 132 13.66 -1.17 13.38
CA ASP A 132 13.38 -0.93 14.79
C ASP A 132 12.79 0.47 14.95
N SER A 133 11.73 0.63 15.73
CA SER A 133 11.13 1.93 15.94
C SER A 133 10.45 2.07 17.30
N GLU A 134 10.43 3.31 17.77
CA GLU A 134 9.61 3.79 18.88
C GLU A 134 8.77 4.95 18.38
N ARG A 135 7.48 4.96 18.70
CA ARG A 135 6.57 6.05 18.32
C ARG A 135 5.52 6.31 19.37
N GLY A 136 5.11 7.57 19.46
CA GLY A 136 3.96 7.99 20.22
C GLY A 136 2.69 8.04 19.36
N TYR A 137 1.54 7.82 20.00
CA TYR A 137 0.22 7.96 19.42
C TYR A 137 -0.51 9.13 20.07
N PRO A 138 -0.74 10.24 19.33
CA PRO A 138 -1.35 11.43 19.92
C PRO A 138 -2.84 11.27 20.28
N GLY A 139 -3.48 10.17 19.91
CA GLY A 139 -4.90 9.93 20.20
C GLY A 139 -5.85 10.94 19.53
N ALA A 140 -7.13 10.91 19.88
CA ALA A 140 -8.13 11.83 19.38
C ALA A 140 -8.02 13.20 20.05
N SER A 141 -8.32 14.29 19.32
CA SER A 141 -8.41 15.65 19.84
C SER A 141 -9.86 16.10 19.89
N VAL A 142 -10.49 16.01 21.06
CA VAL A 142 -11.91 16.35 21.25
C VAL A 142 -12.09 17.86 21.30
N ARG A 143 -12.88 18.40 20.37
CA ARG A 143 -13.08 19.85 20.21
C ARG A 143 -13.71 20.54 21.43
N GLU A 144 -14.48 19.81 22.23
CA GLU A 144 -15.26 20.36 23.33
C GLU A 144 -14.46 20.47 24.63
N GLU A 145 -13.54 19.55 24.83
CA GLU A 145 -12.67 19.50 26.00
C GLU A 145 -11.22 19.20 25.56
N PRO A 146 -10.56 20.14 24.90
CA PRO A 146 -9.19 19.97 24.45
C PRO A 146 -8.27 19.73 25.64
N GLY A 147 -7.43 18.69 25.53
CA GLY A 147 -6.50 18.31 26.59
C GLY A 147 -7.07 17.46 27.72
N LYS A 148 -8.38 17.14 27.72
CA LYS A 148 -8.95 16.15 28.64
C LYS A 148 -8.45 14.74 28.36
N PHE A 149 -8.24 14.42 27.05
CA PHE A 149 -7.70 13.14 26.58
C PHE A 149 -6.22 13.33 26.19
N LYS A 150 -5.34 13.33 27.19
CA LYS A 150 -3.89 13.34 26.95
C LYS A 150 -3.44 11.90 26.70
N HIS A 151 -3.57 11.44 25.46
CA HIS A 151 -3.02 10.16 25.06
C HIS A 151 -1.50 10.21 25.08
N GLN A 152 -0.90 9.30 25.83
CA GLN A 152 0.54 9.07 25.88
C GLN A 152 0.87 7.64 25.49
N ASP A 153 0.03 7.06 24.64
CA ASP A 153 0.23 5.73 24.12
C ASP A 153 1.53 5.65 23.32
N ARG A 154 2.24 4.56 23.51
CA ARG A 154 3.53 4.32 22.86
C ARG A 154 3.52 2.95 22.19
N GLN A 155 4.27 2.85 21.10
CA GLN A 155 4.51 1.58 20.43
C GLN A 155 5.98 1.44 20.06
N TRP A 156 6.50 0.24 20.25
CA TRP A 156 7.80 -0.20 19.77
C TRP A 156 7.61 -1.34 18.79
N ASP A 157 8.31 -1.27 17.66
CA ASP A 157 8.32 -2.33 16.65
C ASP A 157 9.75 -2.77 16.40
N SER A 158 9.99 -4.07 16.32
CA SER A 158 11.24 -4.64 15.82
C SER A 158 10.91 -5.74 14.82
N ASN A 159 11.32 -5.53 13.56
CA ASN A 159 11.01 -6.43 12.46
C ASN A 159 12.30 -6.91 11.80
N PHE A 160 12.36 -8.19 11.52
CA PHE A 160 13.45 -8.80 10.77
C PHE A 160 12.89 -9.72 9.70
N PHE A 161 13.40 -9.67 8.49
CA PHE A 161 13.11 -10.71 7.50
C PHE A 161 14.30 -11.04 6.60
N LEU A 162 14.31 -12.29 6.18
CA LEU A 162 15.14 -12.82 5.09
C LEU A 162 14.21 -13.22 3.95
N GLN A 163 14.54 -12.81 2.74
CA GLN A 163 13.80 -13.25 1.56
C GLN A 163 14.75 -13.58 0.41
N GLY A 164 14.36 -14.55 -0.40
CA GLY A 164 15.05 -14.93 -1.62
C GLY A 164 14.08 -15.12 -2.76
N SER A 165 14.54 -14.85 -3.97
CA SER A 165 13.83 -15.18 -5.21
C SER A 165 14.80 -15.76 -6.22
N PHE A 166 14.31 -16.72 -6.99
CA PHE A 166 15.01 -17.37 -8.07
C PHE A 166 14.11 -17.42 -9.29
N LEU A 167 14.59 -16.97 -10.42
CA LEU A 167 13.89 -16.99 -11.70
C LEU A 167 14.81 -17.62 -12.75
N ARG A 168 14.31 -18.61 -13.49
CA ARG A 168 15.05 -19.21 -14.60
C ARG A 168 14.11 -19.59 -15.75
N HIS A 169 14.55 -19.27 -16.95
CA HIS A 169 13.88 -19.64 -18.20
C HIS A 169 14.63 -20.77 -18.88
N PHE A 170 13.90 -21.78 -19.30
CA PHE A 170 14.37 -22.91 -20.11
C PHE A 170 13.62 -22.91 -21.44
N SER A 171 14.03 -23.77 -22.36
CA SER A 171 13.27 -23.95 -23.61
C SER A 171 11.86 -24.50 -23.29
N GLY A 172 10.83 -23.66 -23.49
CA GLY A 172 9.43 -24.04 -23.25
C GLY A 172 8.98 -24.14 -21.79
N TYR A 173 9.86 -23.82 -20.82
CA TYR A 173 9.53 -23.88 -19.40
C TYR A 173 10.17 -22.71 -18.63
N SER A 174 9.45 -22.15 -17.67
CA SER A 174 9.99 -21.11 -16.78
C SER A 174 9.66 -21.46 -15.33
N LEU A 175 10.64 -21.30 -14.46
CA LEU A 175 10.53 -21.55 -13.02
C LEU A 175 10.78 -20.26 -12.25
N GLN A 176 9.87 -19.92 -11.33
CA GLN A 176 10.06 -18.88 -10.32
C GLN A 176 9.85 -19.48 -8.94
N MET A 177 10.79 -19.26 -8.04
CA MET A 177 10.70 -19.65 -6.63
C MET A 177 10.90 -18.44 -5.74
N ASN A 178 10.14 -18.34 -4.65
CA ASN A 178 10.34 -17.34 -3.63
C ASN A 178 10.33 -18.02 -2.26
N ALA A 179 11.14 -17.48 -1.33
CA ALA A 179 11.15 -17.91 0.06
C ALA A 179 11.29 -16.68 0.96
N LYS A 180 10.60 -16.66 2.09
CA LYS A 180 10.68 -15.60 3.09
C LYS A 180 10.57 -16.21 4.48
N TYR A 181 11.41 -15.72 5.40
CA TYR A 181 11.20 -15.82 6.83
C TYR A 181 11.06 -14.42 7.40
N ALA A 182 10.04 -14.19 8.24
CA ALA A 182 9.87 -12.92 8.94
C ALA A 182 9.65 -13.16 10.43
N TYR A 183 10.18 -12.24 11.22
CA TYR A 183 9.94 -12.08 12.64
C TYR A 183 9.49 -10.65 12.92
N ASP A 184 8.32 -10.50 13.52
CA ASP A 184 7.73 -9.21 13.87
C ASP A 184 7.47 -9.18 15.39
N TYR A 185 8.02 -8.16 16.05
CA TYR A 185 7.76 -7.85 17.44
C TYR A 185 7.06 -6.51 17.54
N LEU A 186 5.99 -6.45 18.33
CA LEU A 186 5.26 -5.24 18.63
C LEU A 186 5.01 -5.18 20.15
N HIS A 187 5.35 -4.06 20.76
CA HIS A 187 5.00 -3.72 22.14
C HIS A 187 4.13 -2.46 22.10
N TYR A 188 2.94 -2.55 22.68
CA TYR A 188 2.01 -1.43 22.81
C TYR A 188 1.74 -1.14 24.28
N LEU A 189 1.89 0.14 24.66
CA LEU A 189 1.65 0.65 26.00
C LEU A 189 0.63 1.79 25.97
N SER A 190 -0.46 1.64 26.73
CA SER A 190 -1.41 2.69 27.09
C SER A 190 -1.51 2.78 28.60
N ASP A 191 -1.19 3.95 29.18
CA ASP A 191 -1.14 4.17 30.63
C ASP A 191 -2.24 5.13 31.09
N PRO A 192 -3.30 4.63 31.75
CA PRO A 192 -4.44 5.44 32.18
C PRO A 192 -4.15 6.38 33.35
N ARG A 193 -2.98 6.31 33.97
CA ARG A 193 -2.58 7.31 34.98
C ARG A 193 -2.58 8.72 34.43
N LEU A 194 -2.63 8.86 33.12
CA LEU A 194 -2.61 10.09 32.37
C LEU A 194 -3.97 10.41 31.72
N ASP A 195 -4.91 9.45 31.77
CA ASP A 195 -6.28 9.58 31.27
C ASP A 195 -7.22 8.68 32.09
N VAL A 196 -8.18 9.31 32.80
CA VAL A 196 -9.09 8.63 33.73
C VAL A 196 -10.04 7.65 33.04
N SER A 197 -10.14 7.68 31.70
CA SER A 197 -11.12 6.92 30.92
C SER A 197 -10.58 5.67 30.23
N THR A 198 -9.28 5.39 30.26
CA THR A 198 -8.69 4.25 29.56
C THR A 198 -8.18 3.16 30.49
N MET A 199 -8.22 1.91 30.04
CA MET A 199 -7.63 0.80 30.76
C MET A 199 -6.11 0.76 30.56
N TYR A 200 -5.38 0.32 31.56
CA TYR A 200 -3.95 0.03 31.41
C TYR A 200 -3.74 -1.13 30.44
N VAL A 201 -2.93 -0.89 29.42
CA VAL A 201 -2.54 -1.88 28.43
C VAL A 201 -1.03 -1.90 28.32
N ASN A 202 -0.44 -3.05 28.43
CA ASN A 202 1.00 -3.26 28.26
C ASN A 202 1.20 -4.63 27.61
N ASN A 203 1.10 -4.67 26.28
CA ASN A 203 1.01 -5.91 25.53
C ASN A 203 2.17 -6.07 24.55
N HIS A 204 2.67 -7.28 24.49
CA HIS A 204 3.75 -7.67 23.62
C HIS A 204 3.26 -8.77 22.67
N PHE A 205 3.46 -8.55 21.37
CA PHE A 205 3.13 -9.51 20.32
C PHE A 205 4.42 -9.94 19.62
N ARG A 206 4.53 -11.23 19.30
CA ARG A 206 5.63 -11.81 18.54
C ARG A 206 5.05 -12.70 17.47
N GLN A 207 5.28 -12.35 16.22
CA GLN A 207 4.80 -13.13 15.08
C GLN A 207 5.99 -13.69 14.29
N HIS A 208 5.86 -14.94 13.86
CA HIS A 208 6.77 -15.59 12.93
C HIS A 208 6.00 -15.95 11.67
N GLU A 209 6.64 -15.78 10.54
CA GLU A 209 6.11 -16.18 9.24
C GLU A 209 7.19 -16.93 8.44
N ILE A 210 6.83 -18.07 7.86
CA ILE A 210 7.58 -18.72 6.80
C ILE A 210 6.67 -18.76 5.56
N TYR A 211 7.19 -18.33 4.43
CA TYR A 211 6.50 -18.38 3.15
C TYR A 211 7.43 -18.97 2.09
N VAL A 212 6.92 -19.91 1.31
CA VAL A 212 7.62 -20.51 0.17
C VAL A 212 6.65 -20.61 -1.00
N SER A 213 7.09 -20.26 -2.20
CA SER A 213 6.28 -20.38 -3.42
C SER A 213 7.08 -20.96 -4.58
N SER A 214 6.38 -21.66 -5.47
CA SER A 214 6.90 -22.14 -6.74
C SER A 214 5.86 -21.89 -7.83
N ALA A 215 6.22 -21.14 -8.86
CA ALA A 215 5.43 -20.94 -10.07
C ALA A 215 6.13 -21.61 -11.26
N ASN A 216 5.39 -22.39 -12.03
CA ASN A 216 5.89 -23.24 -13.10
C ASN A 216 5.08 -22.98 -14.37
N MET A 217 5.65 -22.21 -15.30
CA MET A 217 4.99 -21.89 -16.57
C MET A 217 5.51 -22.79 -17.70
N PHE A 218 4.60 -23.40 -18.41
CA PHE A 218 4.83 -24.26 -19.57
C PHE A 218 4.30 -23.59 -20.84
N ALA A 219 5.15 -23.38 -21.84
CA ALA A 219 4.76 -22.97 -23.18
C ALA A 219 4.33 -24.22 -23.97
N ILE A 220 3.03 -24.51 -24.00
CA ILE A 220 2.49 -25.70 -24.66
C ILE A 220 2.50 -25.50 -26.18
N LEU A 221 2.09 -24.31 -26.64
CA LEU A 221 2.12 -23.88 -28.03
C LEU A 221 2.54 -22.41 -28.09
N PRO A 222 2.95 -21.87 -29.25
CA PRO A 222 3.36 -20.46 -29.36
C PRO A 222 2.30 -19.46 -28.89
N PHE A 223 1.03 -19.84 -28.90
CA PHE A 223 -0.10 -19.01 -28.48
C PHE A 223 -0.73 -19.48 -27.15
N TRP A 224 -0.24 -20.57 -26.56
CA TRP A 224 -0.85 -21.17 -25.36
C TRP A 224 0.17 -21.48 -24.28
N ASN A 225 -0.01 -20.84 -23.11
CA ASN A 225 0.78 -21.07 -21.92
C ASN A 225 -0.10 -21.58 -20.78
N VAL A 226 0.46 -22.43 -19.95
CA VAL A 226 -0.15 -22.94 -18.72
C VAL A 226 0.80 -22.70 -17.56
N ASP A 227 0.29 -22.22 -16.44
CA ASP A 227 1.03 -22.07 -15.19
C ASP A 227 0.44 -22.94 -14.09
N VAL A 228 1.30 -23.58 -13.32
CA VAL A 228 0.96 -24.31 -12.10
C VAL A 228 1.79 -23.74 -10.95
N SER A 229 1.11 -23.17 -9.97
CA SER A 229 1.75 -22.50 -8.83
C SER A 229 1.31 -23.11 -7.53
N VAL A 230 2.25 -23.30 -6.61
CA VAL A 230 1.98 -23.80 -5.24
C VAL A 230 2.73 -22.93 -4.24
N ASP A 231 1.99 -22.47 -3.23
CA ASP A 231 2.54 -21.68 -2.12
C ASP A 231 2.21 -22.35 -0.80
N PHE A 232 3.13 -22.22 0.14
CA PHE A 232 2.93 -22.61 1.53
C PHE A 232 3.28 -21.45 2.45
N GLN A 233 2.42 -21.18 3.42
CA GLN A 233 2.64 -20.14 4.43
C GLN A 233 2.35 -20.72 5.82
N TRP A 234 3.27 -20.50 6.74
CA TRP A 234 3.13 -20.79 8.16
C TRP A 234 3.24 -19.50 8.96
N ASN A 235 2.25 -19.24 9.81
CA ASN A 235 2.20 -18.08 10.69
C ASN A 235 1.98 -18.54 12.13
N LYS A 236 2.72 -17.96 13.07
CA LYS A 236 2.54 -18.18 14.49
C LYS A 236 2.55 -16.85 15.22
N LEU A 237 1.50 -16.60 16.01
CA LEU A 237 1.38 -15.41 16.85
C LEU A 237 1.46 -15.81 18.33
N ASN A 238 2.32 -15.11 19.08
CA ASN A 238 2.43 -15.20 20.53
C ASN A 238 2.15 -13.81 21.12
N ALA A 239 1.47 -13.77 22.27
CA ALA A 239 1.23 -12.55 23.04
C ALA A 239 1.23 -12.86 24.54
N ASP A 240 1.39 -11.82 25.35
CA ASP A 240 1.32 -11.87 26.82
C ASP A 240 -0.05 -11.45 27.35
N LEU A 241 -1.10 -11.66 26.55
CA LEU A 241 -2.48 -11.42 26.94
C LEU A 241 -3.00 -12.51 27.84
N VAL A 242 -3.90 -12.14 28.77
CA VAL A 242 -4.65 -13.11 29.57
C VAL A 242 -5.51 -13.95 28.63
N ASP A 243 -5.53 -15.28 28.85
CA ASP A 243 -6.28 -16.26 28.07
C ASP A 243 -5.98 -16.27 26.56
N PHE A 244 -4.75 -15.84 26.17
CA PHE A 244 -4.34 -15.85 24.77
C PHE A 244 -4.24 -17.28 24.22
N VAL A 245 -4.77 -17.49 23.02
CA VAL A 245 -4.90 -18.84 22.45
C VAL A 245 -3.68 -19.35 21.69
N TYR A 246 -2.68 -18.51 21.44
CA TYR A 246 -1.42 -18.83 20.73
C TYR A 246 -1.64 -19.48 19.35
N PRO A 247 -2.29 -18.80 18.42
CA PRO A 247 -2.67 -19.39 17.14
C PRO A 247 -1.44 -19.68 16.27
N THR A 248 -1.54 -20.82 15.58
CA THR A 248 -0.61 -21.22 14.52
C THR A 248 -1.43 -21.58 13.29
N ARG A 249 -1.22 -20.86 12.19
CA ARG A 249 -1.97 -21.03 10.94
C ARG A 249 -1.07 -21.58 9.86
N TYR A 250 -1.56 -22.59 9.17
CA TYR A 250 -0.99 -23.20 7.97
C TYR A 250 -1.89 -22.84 6.80
N THR A 251 -1.33 -22.22 5.76
CA THR A 251 -2.07 -21.89 4.54
C THR A 251 -1.35 -22.51 3.36
N THR A 252 -2.04 -23.38 2.62
CA THR A 252 -1.57 -23.92 1.36
C THR A 252 -2.41 -23.37 0.23
N LEU A 253 -1.76 -22.85 -0.80
CA LEU A 253 -2.40 -22.29 -1.99
C LEU A 253 -1.93 -23.10 -3.20
N GLY A 254 -2.86 -23.47 -4.06
CA GLY A 254 -2.57 -24.13 -5.33
C GLY A 254 -3.32 -23.42 -6.46
N ALA A 255 -2.63 -22.98 -7.50
CA ALA A 255 -3.26 -22.32 -8.63
C ALA A 255 -2.91 -23.01 -9.94
N VAL A 256 -3.90 -23.12 -10.82
CA VAL A 256 -3.72 -23.50 -12.21
C VAL A 256 -4.26 -22.37 -13.08
N ALA A 257 -3.43 -21.88 -13.99
CA ALA A 257 -3.78 -20.78 -14.86
C ALA A 257 -3.43 -21.11 -16.32
N THR A 258 -4.23 -20.62 -17.24
CA THR A 258 -4.01 -20.74 -18.69
C THR A 258 -4.09 -19.38 -19.36
N ALA A 259 -3.27 -19.16 -20.37
CA ALA A 259 -3.29 -17.95 -21.18
C ALA A 259 -3.21 -18.30 -22.68
N LEU A 260 -4.16 -17.75 -23.42
CA LEU A 260 -4.23 -17.83 -24.87
C LEU A 260 -3.93 -16.47 -25.47
N HIS A 261 -2.98 -16.39 -26.40
CA HIS A 261 -2.56 -15.15 -27.07
C HIS A 261 -2.79 -15.27 -28.57
N PHE A 262 -3.79 -14.58 -29.07
CA PHE A 262 -4.03 -14.42 -30.50
C PHE A 262 -3.58 -13.03 -30.94
N ASP A 263 -3.57 -12.76 -32.24
CA ASP A 263 -3.08 -11.48 -32.82
C ASP A 263 -3.58 -10.23 -32.05
N ARG A 264 -4.89 -10.16 -31.80
CA ARG A 264 -5.54 -9.01 -31.14
C ARG A 264 -6.38 -9.37 -29.93
N PHE A 265 -6.39 -10.63 -29.54
CA PHE A 265 -7.19 -11.11 -28.44
C PHE A 265 -6.34 -11.91 -27.46
N LYS A 266 -6.45 -11.60 -26.19
CA LYS A 266 -5.83 -12.34 -25.10
C LYS A 266 -6.92 -12.84 -24.16
N PHE A 267 -6.85 -14.10 -23.82
CA PHE A 267 -7.73 -14.75 -22.86
C PHE A 267 -6.90 -15.39 -21.76
N GLN A 268 -7.32 -15.22 -20.52
CA GLN A 268 -6.71 -15.88 -19.37
C GLN A 268 -7.81 -16.43 -18.47
N ALA A 269 -7.60 -17.61 -17.93
CA ALA A 269 -8.45 -18.17 -16.90
C ALA A 269 -7.57 -18.83 -15.83
N SER A 270 -7.98 -18.74 -14.58
CA SER A 270 -7.31 -19.42 -13.47
C SER A 270 -8.30 -19.86 -12.40
N VAL A 271 -7.91 -20.88 -11.67
CA VAL A 271 -8.58 -21.31 -10.44
C VAL A 271 -7.53 -21.41 -9.35
N LEU A 272 -7.81 -20.77 -8.22
CA LEU A 272 -7.00 -20.84 -7.00
C LEU A 272 -7.74 -21.69 -5.97
N GLY A 273 -7.09 -22.74 -5.44
CA GLY A 273 -7.50 -23.46 -4.24
C GLY A 273 -6.76 -22.90 -3.03
N THR A 274 -7.50 -22.54 -1.98
CA THR A 274 -6.99 -22.05 -0.69
C THR A 274 -7.38 -23.03 0.39
N PHE A 275 -6.40 -23.55 1.13
CA PHE A 275 -6.57 -24.50 2.23
C PHE A 275 -5.97 -23.89 3.48
N VAL A 276 -6.78 -23.61 4.49
CA VAL A 276 -6.36 -23.01 5.75
C VAL A 276 -6.65 -23.98 6.88
N HIS A 277 -5.63 -24.25 7.69
CA HIS A 277 -5.72 -25.04 8.90
C HIS A 277 -5.13 -24.25 10.07
N GLU A 278 -5.87 -24.13 11.16
CA GLU A 278 -5.44 -23.37 12.33
C GLU A 278 -5.39 -24.28 13.57
N ARG A 279 -4.36 -24.08 14.38
CA ARG A 279 -4.19 -24.72 15.67
C ARG A 279 -3.96 -23.69 16.76
N THR A 280 -4.52 -23.94 17.93
CA THR A 280 -4.29 -23.13 19.14
C THR A 280 -3.81 -24.01 20.29
N LYS A 281 -3.16 -23.40 21.28
CA LYS A 281 -2.78 -24.12 22.50
C LYS A 281 -3.97 -24.43 23.41
N VAL A 282 -5.04 -23.63 23.31
CA VAL A 282 -6.26 -23.79 24.07
C VAL A 282 -7.23 -24.63 23.26
N ALA A 283 -7.82 -25.65 23.87
CA ALA A 283 -8.82 -26.48 23.22
C ALA A 283 -10.02 -25.62 22.76
N ASN A 284 -10.54 -25.87 21.57
CA ASN A 284 -11.65 -25.16 20.94
C ASN A 284 -11.44 -23.65 20.71
N GLY A 285 -10.19 -23.19 20.68
CA GLY A 285 -9.86 -21.78 20.38
C GLY A 285 -9.45 -21.53 18.93
N ALA A 286 -9.34 -22.57 18.10
CA ALA A 286 -8.99 -22.46 16.68
C ALA A 286 -10.23 -22.17 15.84
N ALA A 287 -10.04 -21.40 14.77
CA ALA A 287 -11.03 -21.30 13.71
C ALA A 287 -11.14 -22.63 12.96
N ASP A 288 -12.30 -22.89 12.34
CA ASP A 288 -12.54 -24.07 11.54
C ASP A 288 -11.63 -24.15 10.32
N ASP A 289 -11.32 -25.36 9.88
CA ASP A 289 -10.57 -25.59 8.64
C ASP A 289 -11.36 -25.06 7.45
N MET A 290 -10.69 -24.32 6.57
CA MET A 290 -11.31 -23.71 5.41
C MET A 290 -10.72 -24.23 4.11
N GLN A 291 -11.61 -24.51 3.15
CA GLN A 291 -11.24 -24.90 1.80
C GLN A 291 -12.09 -24.12 0.81
N GLU A 292 -11.43 -23.30 -0.04
CA GLU A 292 -12.11 -22.43 -1.00
C GLU A 292 -11.48 -22.52 -2.38
N TYR A 293 -12.33 -22.40 -3.42
CA TYR A 293 -11.93 -22.33 -4.82
C TYR A 293 -12.41 -21.04 -5.45
N THR A 294 -11.46 -20.25 -5.95
CA THR A 294 -11.76 -18.91 -6.49
C THR A 294 -11.35 -18.82 -7.96
N PRO A 295 -12.33 -18.76 -8.88
CA PRO A 295 -12.07 -18.60 -10.31
C PRO A 295 -11.78 -17.14 -10.68
N THR A 296 -10.98 -16.97 -11.73
CA THR A 296 -10.72 -15.69 -12.39
C THR A 296 -10.72 -15.87 -13.90
N VAL A 297 -11.36 -14.96 -14.62
CA VAL A 297 -11.33 -14.91 -16.09
C VAL A 297 -10.98 -13.47 -16.49
N VAL A 298 -10.01 -13.32 -17.40
CA VAL A 298 -9.56 -12.03 -17.94
C VAL A 298 -9.57 -12.09 -19.46
N MET A 299 -10.12 -11.07 -20.09
CA MET A 299 -10.14 -10.90 -21.53
C MET A 299 -9.55 -9.53 -21.87
N ALA A 300 -8.74 -9.47 -22.92
CA ALA A 300 -8.26 -8.22 -23.48
C ALA A 300 -8.34 -8.29 -25.02
N TRP A 301 -8.84 -7.22 -25.61
CA TRP A 301 -9.08 -7.13 -27.04
C TRP A 301 -8.57 -5.79 -27.57
N GLN A 302 -7.79 -5.86 -28.65
CA GLN A 302 -7.30 -4.71 -29.40
C GLN A 302 -8.11 -4.56 -30.70
N PRO A 303 -9.16 -3.73 -30.73
CA PRO A 303 -10.06 -3.64 -31.90
C PRO A 303 -9.40 -3.05 -33.15
N PHE A 304 -8.42 -2.16 -32.98
CA PHE A 304 -7.77 -1.45 -34.07
C PHE A 304 -6.30 -1.86 -34.21
N ARG A 305 -5.83 -2.12 -35.45
CA ARG A 305 -4.42 -2.50 -35.70
C ARG A 305 -3.43 -1.35 -35.51
N VAL A 306 -3.88 -0.11 -35.72
CA VAL A 306 -3.02 1.09 -35.80
C VAL A 306 -3.10 1.93 -34.52
N ALA A 307 -4.11 1.72 -33.68
CA ALA A 307 -4.29 2.47 -32.45
C ALA A 307 -3.98 1.58 -31.25
N ASP A 308 -3.15 2.10 -30.35
CA ASP A 308 -2.86 1.48 -29.05
C ASP A 308 -4.08 1.58 -28.11
N PHE A 309 -5.22 1.12 -28.60
CA PHE A 309 -6.50 1.09 -27.91
C PHE A 309 -6.84 -0.34 -27.54
N ASN A 310 -7.01 -0.60 -26.24
CA ASN A 310 -7.32 -1.91 -25.73
C ASN A 310 -8.56 -1.84 -24.84
N VAL A 311 -9.44 -2.82 -25.01
CA VAL A 311 -10.58 -3.09 -24.12
C VAL A 311 -10.23 -4.32 -23.28
N ARG A 312 -10.44 -4.25 -22.00
CA ARG A 312 -10.27 -5.38 -21.10
C ARG A 312 -11.54 -5.60 -20.26
N ALA A 313 -11.80 -6.84 -19.93
CA ALA A 313 -12.84 -7.20 -18.98
C ALA A 313 -12.33 -8.33 -18.09
N PHE A 314 -12.73 -8.33 -16.84
CA PHE A 314 -12.46 -9.48 -15.98
C PHE A 314 -13.60 -9.75 -15.00
N TYR A 315 -13.73 -11.01 -14.67
CA TYR A 315 -14.45 -11.51 -13.51
C TYR A 315 -13.47 -12.19 -12.57
N LYS A 316 -13.57 -11.90 -11.28
CA LYS A 316 -12.74 -12.53 -10.26
C LYS A 316 -13.54 -12.74 -8.98
N ARG A 317 -13.48 -13.97 -8.45
CA ARG A 317 -13.89 -14.25 -7.08
C ARG A 317 -12.67 -14.20 -6.17
N VAL A 318 -12.78 -13.54 -5.04
CA VAL A 318 -11.72 -13.40 -4.02
C VAL A 318 -12.24 -13.92 -2.69
N PHE A 319 -11.41 -14.68 -2.00
CA PHE A 319 -11.60 -15.12 -0.63
C PHE A 319 -10.54 -14.49 0.26
N ARG A 320 -10.94 -13.90 1.36
CA ARG A 320 -10.04 -13.29 2.34
C ARG A 320 -10.31 -13.85 3.73
N MET A 321 -9.38 -14.64 4.23
CA MET A 321 -9.36 -15.06 5.63
C MET A 321 -9.00 -13.86 6.52
N PRO A 322 -9.67 -13.63 7.70
CA PRO A 322 -9.22 -12.64 8.67
C PRO A 322 -7.76 -12.88 9.05
N THR A 323 -6.96 -11.83 9.13
CA THR A 323 -5.58 -11.95 9.58
C THR A 323 -5.52 -12.27 11.07
N LEU A 324 -4.39 -12.77 11.56
CA LEU A 324 -4.19 -12.98 13.00
C LEU A 324 -4.33 -11.66 13.78
N ASN A 325 -4.03 -10.53 13.14
CA ASN A 325 -4.21 -9.20 13.72
C ASN A 325 -5.69 -8.81 13.83
N ASP A 326 -6.49 -9.11 12.79
CA ASP A 326 -7.93 -8.84 12.80
C ASP A 326 -8.63 -9.63 13.91
N LEU A 327 -8.13 -10.83 14.22
CA LEU A 327 -8.72 -11.73 15.23
C LEU A 327 -8.23 -11.45 16.66
N TYR A 328 -6.92 -11.22 16.86
CA TYR A 328 -6.30 -11.38 18.17
C TYR A 328 -5.60 -10.13 18.72
N TYR A 329 -5.53 -9.01 17.99
CA TYR A 329 -4.94 -7.79 18.54
C TYR A 329 -5.83 -7.15 19.61
N THR A 330 -5.18 -6.66 20.65
CA THR A 330 -5.83 -6.00 21.79
C THR A 330 -6.79 -4.88 21.37
N PHE A 331 -8.03 -4.92 21.89
CA PHE A 331 -9.13 -3.97 21.70
C PHE A 331 -9.65 -3.81 20.27
N ILE A 332 -8.87 -4.14 19.24
CA ILE A 332 -9.26 -4.01 17.83
C ILE A 332 -9.70 -5.37 17.30
N GLY A 333 -9.02 -6.45 17.71
CA GLY A 333 -9.28 -7.80 17.26
C GLY A 333 -10.66 -8.32 17.67
N ASN A 334 -11.21 -9.16 16.79
CA ASN A 334 -12.48 -9.83 17.02
C ASN A 334 -12.38 -11.29 16.55
N ILE A 335 -12.42 -12.21 17.51
CA ILE A 335 -12.30 -13.66 17.25
C ILE A 335 -13.50 -14.25 16.50
N ASN A 336 -14.62 -13.52 16.42
CA ASN A 336 -15.85 -13.96 15.78
C ASN A 336 -15.92 -13.49 14.31
N LEU A 337 -14.83 -13.01 13.73
CA LEU A 337 -14.82 -12.61 12.32
C LEU A 337 -14.92 -13.83 11.40
N GLU A 338 -15.83 -13.69 10.45
CA GLU A 338 -15.98 -14.62 9.35
C GLU A 338 -15.14 -14.19 8.14
N PRO A 339 -14.78 -15.12 7.23
CA PRO A 339 -14.07 -14.80 6.01
C PRO A 339 -14.88 -13.89 5.08
N GLU A 340 -14.18 -12.96 4.42
CA GLU A 340 -14.77 -12.05 3.43
C GLU A 340 -14.72 -12.68 2.03
N TYR A 341 -15.81 -12.58 1.29
CA TYR A 341 -15.90 -12.99 -0.11
C TYR A 341 -16.20 -11.78 -1.00
N THR A 342 -15.53 -11.69 -2.13
CA THR A 342 -15.76 -10.62 -3.10
C THR A 342 -15.89 -11.18 -4.50
N ASN A 343 -16.99 -10.86 -5.19
CA ASN A 343 -17.14 -11.01 -6.63
C ASN A 343 -16.82 -9.68 -7.30
N GLN A 344 -15.82 -9.65 -8.16
CA GLN A 344 -15.38 -8.45 -8.87
C GLN A 344 -15.70 -8.56 -10.36
N TYR A 345 -16.37 -7.55 -10.91
CA TYR A 345 -16.63 -7.36 -12.32
C TYR A 345 -16.02 -6.03 -12.76
N ASN A 346 -15.20 -6.06 -13.78
CA ASN A 346 -14.53 -4.86 -14.30
C ASN A 346 -14.55 -4.85 -15.81
N VAL A 347 -14.78 -3.67 -16.39
CA VAL A 347 -14.58 -3.39 -17.80
C VAL A 347 -13.73 -2.12 -17.88
N GLY A 348 -12.61 -2.22 -18.58
CA GLY A 348 -11.66 -1.13 -18.71
C GLY A 348 -11.25 -0.88 -20.16
N VAL A 349 -10.90 0.37 -20.42
CA VAL A 349 -10.35 0.83 -21.69
C VAL A 349 -9.01 1.50 -21.44
N THR A 350 -8.02 1.17 -22.24
CA THR A 350 -6.72 1.86 -22.26
C THR A 350 -6.42 2.39 -23.64
N TYR A 351 -5.92 3.61 -23.71
CA TYR A 351 -5.44 4.24 -24.93
C TYR A 351 -4.06 4.82 -24.67
N ASN A 352 -3.05 4.34 -25.41
CA ASN A 352 -1.67 4.78 -25.28
C ASN A 352 -1.19 5.25 -26.64
N ARG A 353 -0.68 6.46 -26.72
CA ARG A 353 -0.16 6.99 -27.98
C ARG A 353 1.07 7.85 -27.76
N ASN A 354 2.13 7.55 -28.50
CA ASN A 354 3.29 8.40 -28.65
C ASN A 354 3.18 9.23 -29.94
N PHE A 355 3.57 10.49 -29.84
CA PHE A 355 3.53 11.44 -30.98
C PHE A 355 4.96 11.82 -31.35
N ASP A 356 5.31 11.62 -32.64
CA ASP A 356 6.66 11.91 -33.13
C ASP A 356 6.87 13.42 -33.38
N LYS A 357 5.80 14.18 -33.52
CA LYS A 357 5.83 15.61 -33.84
C LYS A 357 4.90 16.39 -32.95
N GLY A 358 5.28 17.64 -32.63
CA GLY A 358 4.48 18.56 -31.84
C GLY A 358 4.97 18.70 -30.40
N VAL A 359 4.19 19.39 -29.59
CA VAL A 359 4.50 19.69 -28.20
C VAL A 359 4.11 18.52 -27.27
N LEU A 360 3.02 17.82 -27.59
CA LEU A 360 2.59 16.62 -26.89
C LEU A 360 3.38 15.42 -27.42
N LEU A 361 4.12 14.75 -26.53
CA LEU A 361 4.96 13.59 -26.85
C LEU A 361 4.24 12.26 -26.62
N GLY A 362 3.38 12.20 -25.63
CA GLY A 362 2.68 10.98 -25.25
C GLY A 362 1.39 11.27 -24.50
N LEU A 363 0.42 10.40 -24.71
CA LEU A 363 -0.87 10.43 -24.01
C LEU A 363 -1.26 9.00 -23.65
N ASP A 364 -1.44 8.75 -22.35
CA ASP A 364 -1.93 7.50 -21.78
C ASP A 364 -3.25 7.80 -21.07
N VAL A 365 -4.31 7.11 -21.47
CA VAL A 365 -5.64 7.20 -20.84
C VAL A 365 -6.09 5.82 -20.41
N GLN A 366 -6.52 5.70 -19.18
CA GLN A 366 -7.14 4.50 -18.66
C GLN A 366 -8.47 4.84 -18.00
N VAL A 367 -9.51 4.12 -18.33
CA VAL A 367 -10.83 4.23 -17.72
C VAL A 367 -11.29 2.82 -17.33
N ASP A 368 -11.64 2.62 -16.09
CA ASP A 368 -12.16 1.36 -15.55
C ASP A 368 -13.51 1.60 -14.88
N ALA A 369 -14.53 0.85 -15.29
CA ALA A 369 -15.80 0.76 -14.59
C ALA A 369 -15.89 -0.57 -13.88
N TYR A 370 -16.30 -0.58 -12.61
CA TYR A 370 -16.36 -1.78 -11.81
C TYR A 370 -17.62 -1.90 -10.95
N TYR A 371 -17.99 -3.14 -10.69
CA TYR A 371 -19.02 -3.54 -9.76
C TYR A 371 -18.50 -4.70 -8.91
N ASN A 372 -18.52 -4.55 -7.59
CA ASN A 372 -18.09 -5.57 -6.66
C ASN A 372 -19.19 -5.86 -5.66
N GLU A 373 -19.47 -7.14 -5.45
CA GLU A 373 -20.34 -7.67 -4.40
C GLU A 373 -19.45 -8.26 -3.31
N VAL A 374 -19.58 -7.75 -2.09
CA VAL A 374 -18.77 -8.20 -0.95
C VAL A 374 -19.68 -8.74 0.12
N SER A 375 -19.51 -10.02 0.46
CA SER A 375 -20.17 -10.66 1.60
C SER A 375 -19.22 -10.72 2.78
N ASP A 376 -19.76 -10.50 3.99
CA ASP A 376 -19.04 -10.52 5.27
C ASP A 376 -17.80 -9.61 5.28
N LYS A 377 -17.96 -8.40 4.72
CA LYS A 377 -16.90 -7.42 4.57
C LYS A 377 -16.23 -7.10 5.90
N ILE A 378 -14.93 -7.38 6.02
CA ILE A 378 -14.14 -7.09 7.22
C ILE A 378 -13.71 -5.62 7.19
N ILE A 379 -14.17 -4.83 8.16
CA ILE A 379 -13.81 -3.43 8.33
C ILE A 379 -13.52 -3.09 9.79
N ALA A 380 -12.70 -2.06 10.00
CA ALA A 380 -12.55 -1.42 11.30
C ALA A 380 -13.64 -0.36 11.46
N MET A 381 -14.42 -0.45 12.53
CA MET A 381 -15.48 0.51 12.85
C MET A 381 -15.22 1.14 14.23
N PRO A 382 -15.51 2.45 14.42
CA PRO A 382 -15.52 3.04 15.74
C PRO A 382 -16.63 2.42 16.57
N THR A 383 -16.34 2.09 17.82
CA THR A 383 -17.33 1.63 18.80
C THR A 383 -18.18 2.81 19.29
N SER A 384 -19.16 2.56 20.17
CA SER A 384 -19.97 3.59 20.86
C SER A 384 -19.10 4.64 21.59
N ASN A 385 -17.90 4.25 22.03
CA ASN A 385 -16.84 5.17 22.38
C ASN A 385 -16.03 5.49 21.11
N GLN A 386 -16.26 6.64 20.47
CA GLN A 386 -15.68 7.09 19.20
C GLN A 386 -14.15 7.00 19.11
N PHE A 387 -13.46 6.73 20.21
CA PHE A 387 -12.00 6.60 20.29
C PHE A 387 -11.51 5.15 20.25
N ARG A 388 -12.41 4.18 20.29
CA ARG A 388 -12.10 2.77 20.18
C ARG A 388 -12.64 2.22 18.89
N TRP A 389 -11.82 1.45 18.23
CA TRP A 389 -12.16 0.77 16.98
C TRP A 389 -12.20 -0.73 17.24
N THR A 390 -13.02 -1.44 16.50
CA THR A 390 -13.05 -2.90 16.50
C THR A 390 -13.24 -3.41 15.09
N MET A 391 -12.75 -4.61 14.82
CA MET A 391 -12.98 -5.29 13.55
C MET A 391 -14.36 -5.93 13.57
N VAL A 392 -15.13 -5.73 12.52
CA VAL A 392 -16.47 -6.30 12.34
C VAL A 392 -16.67 -6.80 10.91
N ASN A 393 -17.58 -7.76 10.74
CA ASN A 393 -18.12 -8.06 9.43
C ASN A 393 -19.34 -7.18 9.16
N LEU A 394 -19.37 -6.53 7.99
CA LEU A 394 -20.61 -6.07 7.36
C LEU A 394 -21.12 -7.19 6.45
N GLY A 395 -22.40 -7.57 6.54
CA GLY A 395 -22.92 -8.72 5.82
C GLY A 395 -22.81 -8.57 4.31
N GLU A 396 -23.50 -7.59 3.72
CA GLU A 396 -23.49 -7.36 2.27
C GLU A 396 -23.12 -5.92 1.95
N VAL A 397 -22.11 -5.74 1.11
CA VAL A 397 -21.68 -4.43 0.60
C VAL A 397 -21.57 -4.47 -0.91
N GLU A 398 -22.23 -3.54 -1.59
CA GLU A 398 -22.05 -3.32 -3.02
C GLU A 398 -21.16 -2.12 -3.28
N ILE A 399 -20.18 -2.28 -4.16
CA ILE A 399 -19.24 -1.22 -4.53
C ILE A 399 -19.31 -1.03 -6.04
N ARG A 400 -19.71 0.18 -6.48
CA ARG A 400 -19.76 0.57 -7.89
C ARG A 400 -18.90 1.79 -8.10
N GLY A 401 -18.16 1.81 -9.20
CA GLY A 401 -17.33 2.98 -9.44
C GLY A 401 -16.77 3.08 -10.83
N VAL A 402 -16.13 4.21 -11.05
CA VAL A 402 -15.37 4.53 -12.26
C VAL A 402 -14.05 5.16 -11.84
N ASP A 403 -12.96 4.59 -12.30
CA ASP A 403 -11.61 5.13 -12.14
C ASP A 403 -11.12 5.67 -13.50
N VAL A 404 -10.59 6.88 -13.49
CA VAL A 404 -9.99 7.53 -14.65
C VAL A 404 -8.55 7.92 -14.31
N ALA A 405 -7.60 7.51 -15.14
CA ALA A 405 -6.21 7.93 -15.06
C ALA A 405 -5.79 8.49 -16.44
N VAL A 406 -5.25 9.69 -16.44
CA VAL A 406 -4.70 10.34 -17.63
C VAL A 406 -3.27 10.77 -17.34
N GLN A 407 -2.35 10.34 -18.17
CA GLN A 407 -0.96 10.80 -18.15
C GLN A 407 -0.59 11.38 -19.49
N SER A 408 0.11 12.50 -19.48
CA SER A 408 0.56 13.17 -20.70
C SER A 408 1.96 13.75 -20.53
N ASN A 409 2.76 13.63 -21.58
CA ASN A 409 4.16 14.05 -21.61
C ASN A 409 4.32 15.12 -22.68
N TRP A 410 4.85 16.27 -22.30
CA TRP A 410 4.94 17.46 -23.12
C TRP A 410 6.39 17.93 -23.25
N ARG A 411 6.75 18.45 -24.44
CA ARG A 411 8.02 19.12 -24.72
C ARG A 411 7.75 20.47 -25.35
N PHE A 412 7.83 21.53 -24.56
CA PHE A 412 7.58 22.90 -25.05
C PHE A 412 8.77 23.44 -25.85
N CYS A 413 10.01 23.07 -25.45
CA CYS A 413 11.24 23.35 -26.18
C CYS A 413 12.31 22.30 -25.84
N GLN A 414 13.49 22.41 -26.42
CA GLN A 414 14.59 21.43 -26.23
C GLN A 414 14.89 21.09 -24.74
N HIS A 415 14.64 22.03 -23.84
CA HIS A 415 15.05 21.90 -22.43
C HIS A 415 13.87 21.91 -21.47
N TRP A 416 12.64 22.08 -21.94
CA TRP A 416 11.46 22.18 -21.09
C TRP A 416 10.50 21.01 -21.32
N LEU A 417 10.47 20.13 -20.34
CA LEU A 417 9.60 18.95 -20.31
C LEU A 417 8.58 19.11 -19.19
N LEU A 418 7.37 18.66 -19.44
CA LEU A 418 6.30 18.57 -18.43
C LEU A 418 5.64 17.20 -18.53
N ASP A 419 5.57 16.50 -17.40
CA ASP A 419 4.75 15.31 -17.24
C ASP A 419 3.57 15.67 -16.36
N ALA A 420 2.36 15.42 -16.83
CA ALA A 420 1.13 15.66 -16.09
C ALA A 420 0.37 14.35 -15.89
N ARG A 421 -0.08 14.10 -14.67
CA ARG A 421 -0.93 12.95 -14.31
C ARG A 421 -2.14 13.42 -13.55
N VAL A 422 -3.31 12.98 -14.00
CA VAL A 422 -4.61 13.18 -13.35
C VAL A 422 -5.19 11.82 -13.01
N ASN A 423 -5.62 11.63 -11.77
CA ASN A 423 -6.43 10.49 -11.39
C ASN A 423 -7.75 11.00 -10.79
N TYR A 424 -8.84 10.32 -11.11
CA TYR A 424 -10.16 10.61 -10.57
C TYR A 424 -10.88 9.31 -10.30
N THR A 425 -11.53 9.21 -9.14
CA THR A 425 -12.36 8.07 -8.73
C THR A 425 -13.73 8.57 -8.33
N TYR A 426 -14.76 7.97 -8.92
CA TYR A 426 -16.11 7.97 -8.40
C TYR A 426 -16.40 6.60 -7.81
N GLN A 427 -16.78 6.55 -6.51
CA GLN A 427 -17.03 5.29 -5.82
C GLN A 427 -18.27 5.36 -4.95
N LYS A 428 -19.19 4.45 -5.16
CA LYS A 428 -20.37 4.26 -4.35
C LYS A 428 -20.26 2.89 -3.67
N ALA A 429 -19.97 2.89 -2.35
CA ALA A 429 -19.83 1.69 -1.54
C ALA A 429 -20.93 1.68 -0.47
N GLN A 430 -21.93 0.84 -0.62
CA GLN A 430 -23.18 0.88 0.15
C GLN A 430 -23.38 -0.41 0.95
N ASP A 431 -23.91 -0.24 2.17
CA ASP A 431 -24.29 -1.33 3.06
C ASP A 431 -25.71 -1.82 2.76
N PHE A 432 -25.83 -3.09 2.35
CA PHE A 432 -27.10 -3.77 2.10
C PHE A 432 -27.35 -4.94 3.07
N THR A 433 -26.69 -4.95 4.22
CA THR A 433 -26.71 -6.06 5.19
C THR A 433 -28.10 -6.34 5.74
N LYS A 434 -28.85 -5.31 6.16
CA LYS A 434 -30.16 -5.48 6.83
C LYS A 434 -31.17 -4.50 6.27
N LYS A 435 -32.21 -5.01 5.58
CA LYS A 435 -33.27 -4.19 4.95
C LYS A 435 -34.03 -3.32 5.95
N GLU A 436 -34.17 -3.77 7.18
CA GLU A 436 -34.88 -3.07 8.26
C GLU A 436 -34.00 -1.99 8.93
N SER A 437 -32.73 -1.92 8.60
CA SER A 437 -31.83 -0.91 9.15
C SER A 437 -32.13 0.47 8.58
N THR A 438 -32.05 1.49 9.42
CA THR A 438 -32.19 2.91 9.02
C THR A 438 -31.09 3.41 8.10
N TYR A 439 -29.99 2.66 7.99
CA TYR A 439 -28.85 2.96 7.11
C TYR A 439 -28.70 1.95 5.94
N TYR A 440 -29.75 1.17 5.64
CA TYR A 440 -29.76 0.29 4.48
C TYR A 440 -29.59 1.07 3.18
N GLY A 441 -28.56 0.72 2.40
CA GLY A 441 -28.19 1.42 1.16
C GLY A 441 -27.37 2.70 1.38
N ASP A 442 -26.98 3.02 2.61
CA ASP A 442 -26.09 4.14 2.91
C ASP A 442 -24.63 3.82 2.56
N GLN A 443 -23.86 4.88 2.27
CA GLN A 443 -22.41 4.78 2.02
C GLN A 443 -21.71 4.34 3.31
N ILE A 444 -20.81 3.37 3.23
CA ILE A 444 -20.02 2.94 4.37
C ILE A 444 -19.09 4.05 4.86
N PRO A 445 -18.76 4.13 6.17
CA PRO A 445 -17.98 5.21 6.74
C PRO A 445 -16.63 5.46 6.07
N TYR A 446 -16.24 6.72 5.99
CA TYR A 446 -14.96 7.22 5.49
C TYR A 446 -14.65 6.95 4.01
N ILE A 447 -15.55 6.40 3.23
CA ILE A 447 -15.40 6.23 1.78
C ILE A 447 -15.97 7.46 1.07
N PRO A 448 -15.16 8.28 0.36
CA PRO A 448 -15.67 9.43 -0.40
C PRO A 448 -16.34 8.98 -1.70
N TRP A 449 -17.38 9.69 -2.13
CA TRP A 449 -18.00 9.48 -3.44
C TRP A 449 -17.10 9.93 -4.58
N HIS A 450 -16.32 10.99 -4.35
CA HIS A 450 -15.42 11.58 -5.32
C HIS A 450 -14.06 11.79 -4.68
N SER A 451 -13.02 11.38 -5.36
CA SER A 451 -11.64 11.68 -4.99
C SER A 451 -10.80 11.88 -6.24
N GLY A 452 -9.68 12.57 -6.12
CA GLY A 452 -8.82 12.79 -7.25
C GLY A 452 -7.46 13.35 -6.86
N SER A 453 -6.54 13.29 -7.84
CA SER A 453 -5.20 13.87 -7.69
C SER A 453 -4.70 14.43 -9.01
N LEU A 454 -3.89 15.48 -8.93
CA LEU A 454 -3.13 16.04 -10.04
C LEU A 454 -1.65 16.08 -9.64
N ILE A 455 -0.78 15.58 -10.51
CA ILE A 455 0.67 15.64 -10.36
C ILE A 455 1.26 16.28 -11.60
N LEU A 456 2.06 17.32 -11.42
CA LEU A 456 2.80 18.00 -12.49
C LEU A 456 4.29 17.94 -12.17
N ASN A 457 5.07 17.38 -13.10
CA ASN A 457 6.53 17.32 -13.02
C ASN A 457 7.14 18.12 -14.16
N GLY A 458 7.69 19.29 -13.83
CA GLY A 458 8.40 20.13 -14.78
C GLY A 458 9.91 19.91 -14.69
N THR A 459 10.56 19.79 -15.84
CA THR A 459 12.02 19.74 -15.93
C THR A 459 12.51 20.85 -16.83
N TYR A 460 13.42 21.67 -16.32
CA TYR A 460 14.11 22.70 -17.11
C TYR A 460 15.62 22.64 -16.83
N LYS A 461 16.39 22.11 -17.79
CA LYS A 461 17.84 21.88 -17.61
C LYS A 461 18.12 21.06 -16.35
N SER A 462 18.77 21.66 -15.34
CA SER A 462 19.10 21.05 -14.05
C SER A 462 18.09 21.33 -12.93
N TRP A 463 16.96 21.99 -13.26
CA TRP A 463 15.89 22.30 -12.33
C TRP A 463 14.75 21.30 -12.49
N PHE A 464 14.16 20.90 -11.38
CA PHE A 464 13.02 20.00 -11.31
C PHE A 464 11.97 20.63 -10.41
N LEU A 465 10.77 20.76 -10.93
CA LEU A 465 9.61 21.29 -10.25
C LEU A 465 8.58 20.19 -10.13
N ASN A 466 8.03 19.99 -8.95
CA ASN A 466 6.89 19.10 -8.74
C ASN A 466 5.77 19.89 -8.06
N TYR A 467 4.56 19.72 -8.55
CA TYR A 467 3.34 20.15 -7.91
C TYR A 467 2.42 18.96 -7.77
N SER A 468 1.86 18.74 -6.58
CA SER A 468 0.84 17.73 -6.36
C SER A 468 -0.38 18.33 -5.66
N PHE A 469 -1.55 17.89 -6.12
CA PHE A 469 -2.84 18.24 -5.56
C PHE A 469 -3.62 16.96 -5.28
N ILE A 470 -4.22 16.86 -4.09
CA ILE A 470 -5.08 15.74 -3.68
C ILE A 470 -6.40 16.33 -3.20
N TYR A 471 -7.51 15.71 -3.63
CA TYR A 471 -8.86 16.06 -3.22
C TYR A 471 -9.59 14.83 -2.70
N THR A 472 -10.24 14.95 -1.55
CA THR A 472 -11.15 13.95 -0.98
C THR A 472 -12.49 14.63 -0.74
N GLY A 473 -13.51 14.13 -1.44
CA GLY A 473 -14.86 14.68 -1.40
C GLY A 473 -15.63 14.33 -0.14
N LYS A 474 -16.92 14.61 -0.17
CA LYS A 474 -17.86 14.32 0.91
C LYS A 474 -17.88 12.84 1.26
N ARG A 475 -17.92 12.55 2.55
CA ARG A 475 -18.02 11.22 3.13
C ARG A 475 -18.73 11.31 4.47
N TYR A 476 -19.00 10.17 5.10
CA TYR A 476 -19.65 10.11 6.39
C TYR A 476 -18.73 9.47 7.44
N GLU A 477 -18.89 9.85 8.68
CA GLU A 477 -18.08 9.39 9.84
C GLU A 477 -18.71 8.17 10.52
N ALA A 478 -20.00 7.91 10.24
CA ALA A 478 -20.78 6.80 10.79
C ALA A 478 -21.64 6.16 9.70
N SER A 479 -22.26 5.02 10.00
CA SER A 479 -23.06 4.23 9.05
C SER A 479 -24.29 4.98 8.53
N ALA A 480 -24.98 5.77 9.37
CA ALA A 480 -26.10 6.58 8.93
C ALA A 480 -25.64 7.83 8.17
N ASN A 481 -26.09 7.99 6.93
CA ASN A 481 -25.70 9.10 6.04
C ASN A 481 -26.53 10.37 6.30
N ILE A 482 -26.63 10.79 7.53
CA ILE A 482 -27.33 12.02 7.95
C ILE A 482 -26.35 13.21 7.96
N PRO A 483 -26.85 14.46 7.90
CA PRO A 483 -26.02 15.67 7.88
C PRO A 483 -25.04 15.77 9.05
N GLU A 484 -25.43 15.30 10.24
CA GLU A 484 -24.65 15.33 11.46
C GLU A 484 -23.39 14.44 11.38
N ASN A 485 -23.47 13.35 10.61
CA ASN A 485 -22.37 12.42 10.41
C ASN A 485 -21.49 12.77 9.20
N ARG A 486 -21.72 13.92 8.56
CA ARG A 486 -20.97 14.30 7.36
C ARG A 486 -19.58 14.81 7.71
N ALA A 487 -18.56 14.07 7.27
CA ALA A 487 -17.17 14.55 7.25
C ALA A 487 -16.97 15.55 6.11
N LYS A 488 -16.29 16.66 6.42
CA LYS A 488 -15.98 17.71 5.44
C LYS A 488 -15.04 17.19 4.36
N GLU A 489 -15.25 17.67 3.14
CA GLU A 489 -14.28 17.57 2.06
C GLU A 489 -12.98 18.30 2.41
N TRP A 490 -11.86 17.79 1.88
CA TRP A 490 -10.57 18.43 2.05
C TRP A 490 -9.69 18.26 0.81
N TYR A 491 -8.71 19.13 0.69
CA TYR A 491 -7.68 19.06 -0.33
C TYR A 491 -6.33 19.52 0.25
N THR A 492 -5.25 19.06 -0.36
CA THR A 492 -3.90 19.59 -0.10
C THR A 492 -3.20 19.88 -1.41
N SER A 493 -2.34 20.89 -1.39
CA SER A 493 -1.47 21.25 -2.50
C SER A 493 -0.05 21.31 -1.99
N ASP A 494 0.83 20.58 -2.63
CA ASP A 494 2.24 20.48 -2.27
C ASP A 494 3.09 20.92 -3.45
N PHE A 495 4.21 21.57 -3.14
CA PHE A 495 5.14 22.07 -4.14
C PHE A 495 6.57 21.72 -3.75
N SER A 496 7.36 21.25 -4.70
CA SER A 496 8.79 21.08 -4.50
C SER A 496 9.63 21.62 -5.66
N LEU A 497 10.77 22.19 -5.32
CA LEU A 497 11.75 22.66 -6.27
C LEU A 497 13.10 22.01 -5.97
N SER A 498 13.69 21.40 -6.99
CA SER A 498 15.00 20.76 -6.88
C SER A 498 15.96 21.30 -7.91
N LYS A 499 17.25 21.34 -7.56
CA LYS A 499 18.33 21.68 -8.48
C LYS A 499 19.48 20.71 -8.35
N ASN A 500 20.00 20.23 -9.49
CA ASN A 500 21.21 19.42 -9.57
C ASN A 500 22.42 20.31 -9.80
N PHE A 501 23.47 20.03 -9.04
CA PHE A 501 24.81 20.58 -9.20
C PHE A 501 25.78 19.42 -9.47
N SER A 502 26.55 19.52 -10.53
CA SER A 502 27.56 18.51 -10.87
C SER A 502 28.94 19.06 -10.52
N TRP A 503 29.70 18.31 -9.70
CA TRP A 503 31.08 18.63 -9.36
C TRP A 503 31.96 17.38 -9.53
N ARG A 504 32.80 17.39 -10.56
CA ARG A 504 33.58 16.22 -10.98
C ARG A 504 32.67 14.99 -11.22
N LYS A 505 32.82 13.93 -10.39
CA LYS A 505 32.05 12.69 -10.44
C LYS A 505 30.84 12.69 -9.49
N THR A 506 30.65 13.78 -8.75
CA THR A 506 29.62 13.89 -7.71
C THR A 506 28.45 14.72 -8.22
N VAL A 507 27.23 14.24 -8.01
CA VAL A 507 26.00 15.00 -8.26
C VAL A 507 25.37 15.34 -6.92
N ILE A 508 25.18 16.63 -6.67
CA ILE A 508 24.49 17.15 -5.48
C ILE A 508 23.12 17.65 -5.92
N ARG A 509 22.05 17.09 -5.36
CA ARG A 509 20.68 17.60 -5.54
C ARG A 509 20.18 18.24 -4.27
N LEU A 510 19.81 19.52 -4.36
CA LEU A 510 19.12 20.24 -3.31
C LEU A 510 17.65 20.32 -3.64
N THR A 511 16.79 20.01 -2.66
CA THR A 511 15.33 20.08 -2.81
C THR A 511 14.72 20.85 -1.65
N ALA A 512 13.83 21.77 -1.94
CA ALA A 512 12.96 22.45 -0.98
C ALA A 512 11.50 22.03 -1.28
N GLU A 513 10.77 21.63 -0.25
CA GLU A 513 9.37 21.22 -0.34
C GLU A 513 8.52 22.05 0.59
N VAL A 514 7.35 22.47 0.13
CA VAL A 514 6.29 23.09 0.92
C VAL A 514 5.03 22.25 0.75
N ASN A 515 4.56 21.66 1.83
CA ASN A 515 3.35 20.83 1.83
C ASN A 515 2.18 21.63 2.41
N ASN A 516 0.97 21.34 1.93
CA ASN A 516 -0.27 22.02 2.29
C ASN A 516 -0.11 23.56 2.20
N ILE A 517 0.25 24.04 0.99
CA ILE A 517 0.58 25.46 0.72
C ILE A 517 -0.52 26.41 1.20
N PHE A 518 -1.79 25.99 1.06
CA PHE A 518 -2.95 26.80 1.43
C PHE A 518 -3.33 26.69 2.91
N ASN A 519 -2.52 26.03 3.72
CA ASN A 519 -2.73 25.86 5.16
C ASN A 519 -4.12 25.34 5.53
N GLN A 520 -4.65 24.41 4.73
CA GLN A 520 -5.95 23.83 5.01
C GLN A 520 -5.93 23.08 6.33
N GLN A 521 -6.87 23.41 7.21
CA GLN A 521 -7.10 22.68 8.46
C GLN A 521 -8.12 21.58 8.16
N TYR A 522 -7.69 20.32 8.24
CA TYR A 522 -8.52 19.19 7.87
C TYR A 522 -8.29 17.98 8.77
N GLU A 523 -9.25 17.06 8.71
CA GLU A 523 -9.21 15.78 9.40
C GLU A 523 -9.49 14.67 8.38
N VAL A 524 -8.67 13.62 8.39
CA VAL A 524 -8.93 12.42 7.60
C VAL A 524 -9.94 11.55 8.33
N VAL A 525 -9.76 11.40 9.63
CA VAL A 525 -10.67 10.76 10.58
C VAL A 525 -11.09 11.81 11.60
N GLN A 526 -12.34 11.77 12.04
CA GLN A 526 -12.90 12.68 13.04
C GLN A 526 -12.03 12.76 14.29
N CYS A 527 -11.79 13.95 14.78
CA CYS A 527 -10.94 14.24 15.94
C CYS A 527 -9.44 13.94 15.74
N TYR A 528 -9.00 13.68 14.51
CA TYR A 528 -7.58 13.49 14.17
C TYR A 528 -7.11 14.58 13.21
N PRO A 529 -6.83 15.81 13.73
CA PRO A 529 -6.41 16.94 12.90
C PRO A 529 -5.08 16.66 12.24
N MET A 530 -4.96 17.04 10.97
CA MET A 530 -3.76 16.93 10.17
C MET A 530 -2.92 18.21 10.22
N PRO A 531 -1.60 18.15 9.94
CA PRO A 531 -0.74 19.31 9.98
C PRO A 531 -1.09 20.33 8.88
N GLY A 532 -1.02 21.63 9.23
CA GLY A 532 -1.08 22.73 8.27
C GLY A 532 0.18 22.82 7.40
N THR A 533 0.46 24.02 6.87
CA THR A 533 1.64 24.24 6.02
C THR A 533 2.93 23.84 6.74
N ASN A 534 3.75 23.08 6.04
CA ASN A 534 5.03 22.61 6.55
C ASN A 534 6.09 22.55 5.45
N VAL A 535 7.35 22.64 5.84
CA VAL A 535 8.49 22.70 4.92
C VAL A 535 9.48 21.57 5.18
N LYS A 536 10.13 21.09 4.10
CA LYS A 536 11.24 20.14 4.17
C LYS A 536 12.38 20.57 3.25
N PHE A 537 13.59 20.28 3.67
CA PHE A 537 14.81 20.45 2.89
C PHE A 537 15.53 19.10 2.76
N ILE A 538 15.94 18.78 1.55
CA ILE A 538 16.59 17.50 1.24
C ILE A 538 17.89 17.77 0.49
N ILE A 539 18.95 17.14 0.95
CA ILE A 539 20.26 17.12 0.27
C ILE A 539 20.54 15.69 -0.12
N ASN A 540 20.75 15.44 -1.41
CA ASN A 540 21.22 14.16 -1.94
C ASN A 540 22.63 14.35 -2.54
N ILE A 541 23.54 13.47 -2.18
CA ILE A 541 24.91 13.43 -2.72
C ILE A 541 25.11 12.05 -3.34
N GLU A 542 25.38 11.99 -4.64
CA GLU A 542 25.60 10.76 -5.41
C GLU A 542 27.00 10.76 -6.02
N ILE A 543 27.74 9.63 -5.86
CA ILE A 543 29.13 9.45 -6.32
C ILE A 543 29.22 8.26 -7.28
#